data_ccb79baf3cf735a2e28b7c84521d7cb3
#
_entry.id   ccb79baf3cf735a2e28b7c84521d7cb3
#
_cell.length_a   1.000
_cell.length_b   1.000
_cell.length_c   1.000
_cell.angle_alpha   90.00
_cell.angle_beta   90.00
_cell.angle_gamma   90.00
#
_symmetry.space_group_name_H-M   'P 1'
#
loop_
_entity.id
_entity.type
_entity.pdbx_description
1 polymer ?
#
loop_
_entity_poly.entity_id
_entity_poly.type
_entity_poly.pdbx_seq_one_letter_code
_entity_poly.pdbx_strand_id
1 'polypeptide(L)'
;MRARADSLIEDFDIEAHRVVFSAKGQSHAASDYFMKSAANISFFLEEEAVDEDGRLLKDKGRAINKIGHALHDLDPVFADISHNADFEALSRGIGMADPLLLQSMVICKQPYIGGEVNTHQDSTFIYTEPETCTGFWLALEDATIENGCMWAAPGGHKAGLRQRFVRNGDGMKMITLEAVS
;
A
#
# COMPACT_ATOMS: atom_id res chain seq x y z
N MET A 1 -5.70 -2.41 -15.76
CA MET A 1 -5.58 -1.91 -14.36
C MET A 1 -5.81 -0.40 -14.24
N ARG A 2 -5.08 0.49 -14.94
CA ARG A 2 -5.22 1.95 -14.79
C ARG A 2 -6.67 2.43 -14.98
N ALA A 3 -7.28 2.18 -16.14
CA ALA A 3 -8.67 2.57 -16.39
C ALA A 3 -9.67 2.02 -15.37
N ARG A 4 -9.39 0.83 -14.79
CA ARG A 4 -10.22 0.30 -13.71
C ARG A 4 -10.01 1.05 -12.39
N ALA A 5 -8.78 1.43 -12.07
CA ALA A 5 -8.52 2.27 -10.91
C ALA A 5 -9.22 3.63 -11.02
N ASP A 6 -9.16 4.26 -12.21
CA ASP A 6 -9.87 5.51 -12.49
C ASP A 6 -11.39 5.36 -12.28
N SER A 7 -11.99 4.26 -12.80
CA SER A 7 -13.41 3.96 -12.58
C SER A 7 -13.75 3.76 -11.10
N LEU A 8 -12.92 3.05 -10.34
CA LEU A 8 -13.12 2.87 -8.91
C LEU A 8 -13.09 4.20 -8.14
N ILE A 9 -12.21 5.11 -8.55
CA ILE A 9 -12.15 6.47 -7.97
C ILE A 9 -13.41 7.26 -8.34
N GLU A 10 -13.88 7.17 -9.58
CA GLU A 10 -15.12 7.86 -10.00
C GLU A 10 -16.34 7.39 -9.21
N ASP A 11 -16.45 6.09 -8.95
CA ASP A 11 -17.57 5.48 -8.22
C ASP A 11 -17.50 5.72 -6.70
N PHE A 12 -16.31 6.04 -6.15
CA PHE A 12 -16.11 6.21 -4.71
C PHE A 12 -16.82 7.43 -4.15
N ASP A 13 -17.63 7.24 -3.09
CA ASP A 13 -18.24 8.33 -2.32
C ASP A 13 -17.23 8.93 -1.33
N ILE A 14 -16.52 9.94 -1.79
CA ILE A 14 -15.50 10.63 -1.00
C ILE A 14 -16.10 11.47 0.13
N GLU A 15 -17.36 11.88 0.02
CA GLU A 15 -18.04 12.68 1.05
C GLU A 15 -18.40 11.82 2.28
N ALA A 16 -18.73 10.55 2.04
CA ALA A 16 -19.03 9.60 3.10
C ALA A 16 -17.77 9.03 3.80
N HIS A 17 -16.60 9.05 3.13
CA HIS A 17 -15.41 8.33 3.59
C HIS A 17 -14.13 9.15 3.37
N ARG A 18 -13.90 10.16 4.21
CA ARG A 18 -12.67 10.99 4.15
C ARG A 18 -11.62 10.51 5.13
N VAL A 19 -10.84 9.52 4.75
CA VAL A 19 -9.73 9.01 5.57
C VAL A 19 -8.40 9.40 4.95
N VAL A 20 -7.64 10.23 5.65
CA VAL A 20 -6.33 10.71 5.23
C VAL A 20 -5.26 9.68 5.55
N PHE A 21 -4.36 9.45 4.62
CA PHE A 21 -3.15 8.65 4.85
C PHE A 21 -1.96 9.60 5.10
N SER A 22 -1.33 9.47 6.27
CA SER A 22 -0.10 10.20 6.59
C SER A 22 1.01 9.23 6.97
N ALA A 23 2.14 9.33 6.28
CA ALA A 23 3.34 8.55 6.62
C ALA A 23 4.05 9.09 7.88
N LYS A 24 3.78 10.34 8.28
CA LYS A 24 4.53 11.04 9.33
C LYS A 24 4.18 10.63 10.76
N GLY A 25 3.01 10.08 11.01
CA GLY A 25 2.57 9.78 12.38
C GLY A 25 2.06 8.36 12.61
N GLN A 26 1.87 7.56 11.56
CA GLN A 26 1.28 6.21 11.59
C GLN A 26 -0.05 6.11 12.38
N SER A 27 -0.66 7.24 12.74
CA SER A 27 -1.91 7.30 13.49
C SER A 27 -3.09 6.67 12.72
N HIS A 28 -3.05 6.75 11.38
CA HIS A 28 -4.02 6.12 10.50
C HIS A 28 -3.99 4.59 10.57
N ALA A 29 -2.80 3.99 10.78
CA ALA A 29 -2.64 2.54 10.80
C ALA A 29 -3.33 1.85 12.00
N ALA A 30 -3.67 2.62 13.03
CA ALA A 30 -4.44 2.14 14.17
C ALA A 30 -5.94 2.40 14.02
N SER A 31 -6.39 3.08 12.97
CA SER A 31 -7.80 3.34 12.75
C SER A 31 -8.56 2.06 12.35
N ASP A 32 -9.79 1.94 12.80
CA ASP A 32 -10.69 0.85 12.41
C ASP A 32 -10.87 0.74 10.89
N TYR A 33 -10.90 1.87 10.20
CA TYR A 33 -11.02 1.91 8.75
C TYR A 33 -9.81 1.28 8.06
N PHE A 34 -8.60 1.63 8.51
CA PHE A 34 -7.37 1.04 7.98
C PHE A 34 -7.31 -0.46 8.27
N MET A 35 -7.61 -0.89 9.48
CA MET A 35 -7.61 -2.32 9.85
C MET A 35 -8.62 -3.13 9.04
N LYS A 36 -9.81 -2.58 8.80
CA LYS A 36 -10.85 -3.22 7.98
C LYS A 36 -10.51 -3.25 6.50
N SER A 37 -9.64 -2.38 6.02
CA SER A 37 -9.24 -2.32 4.62
C SER A 37 -8.49 -3.57 4.14
N ALA A 38 -7.94 -4.37 5.05
CA ALA A 38 -7.30 -5.64 4.72
C ALA A 38 -8.24 -6.61 3.98
N ALA A 39 -9.55 -6.52 4.22
CA ALA A 39 -10.58 -7.34 3.57
C ALA A 39 -11.55 -6.51 2.71
N ASN A 40 -11.20 -5.29 2.36
CA ASN A 40 -12.05 -4.38 1.59
C ASN A 40 -11.25 -3.61 0.55
N ILE A 41 -11.96 -3.04 -0.42
CA ILE A 41 -11.41 -1.99 -1.31
C ILE A 41 -11.70 -0.66 -0.62
N SER A 42 -10.67 -0.06 -0.04
CA SER A 42 -10.75 1.19 0.71
C SER A 42 -9.89 2.26 0.06
N PHE A 43 -10.30 3.53 0.23
CA PHE A 43 -9.62 4.67 -0.38
C PHE A 43 -9.02 5.54 0.71
N PHE A 44 -7.84 6.05 0.45
CA PHE A 44 -7.12 6.91 1.37
C PHE A 44 -6.73 8.20 0.66
N LEU A 45 -6.88 9.33 1.33
CA LEU A 45 -6.60 10.64 0.78
C LEU A 45 -5.17 11.07 1.08
N GLU A 46 -4.61 11.91 0.19
CA GLU A 46 -3.40 12.65 0.48
C GLU A 46 -3.62 13.64 1.64
N GLU A 47 -2.61 13.84 2.46
CA GLU A 47 -2.66 14.75 3.61
C GLU A 47 -2.98 16.19 3.18
N GLU A 48 -2.37 16.66 2.09
CA GLU A 48 -2.58 17.99 1.55
C GLU A 48 -3.83 18.12 0.63
N ALA A 49 -4.62 17.06 0.52
CA ALA A 49 -5.87 17.10 -0.23
C ALA A 49 -7.06 17.62 0.58
N VAL A 50 -6.90 17.77 1.90
CA VAL A 50 -7.94 18.25 2.81
C VAL A 50 -7.43 19.38 3.68
N ASP A 51 -8.33 20.29 4.09
CA ASP A 51 -8.02 21.33 5.08
C ASP A 51 -8.17 20.81 6.53
N GLU A 52 -7.94 21.70 7.49
CA GLU A 52 -8.06 21.39 8.93
C GLU A 52 -9.49 20.99 9.35
N ASP A 53 -10.51 21.44 8.60
CA ASP A 53 -11.91 21.07 8.80
C ASP A 53 -12.31 19.77 8.04
N GLY A 54 -11.34 19.14 7.34
CA GLY A 54 -11.57 17.93 6.53
C GLY A 54 -12.27 18.18 5.20
N ARG A 55 -12.34 19.43 4.71
CA ARG A 55 -12.90 19.76 3.40
C ARG A 55 -11.88 19.47 2.30
N LEU A 56 -12.36 18.97 1.16
CA LEU A 56 -11.49 18.73 0.01
C LEU A 56 -10.97 20.05 -0.58
N LEU A 57 -9.67 20.09 -0.76
CA LEU A 57 -8.92 21.16 -1.44
C LEU A 57 -8.60 20.84 -2.90
N LYS A 58 -8.84 19.61 -3.32
CA LYS A 58 -8.52 19.08 -4.65
C LYS A 58 -9.70 18.30 -5.23
N ASP A 59 -9.73 18.20 -6.54
CA ASP A 59 -10.65 17.28 -7.22
C ASP A 59 -10.45 15.85 -6.73
N LYS A 60 -11.54 15.08 -6.68
CA LYS A 60 -11.55 13.69 -6.15
C LYS A 60 -10.41 12.82 -6.71
N GLY A 61 -10.21 12.84 -8.03
CA GLY A 61 -9.15 12.05 -8.67
C GLY A 61 -7.75 12.46 -8.24
N ARG A 62 -7.55 13.72 -7.82
CA ARG A 62 -6.26 14.23 -7.32
C ARG A 62 -6.13 14.18 -5.81
N ALA A 63 -7.18 13.81 -5.11
CA ALA A 63 -7.15 13.69 -3.66
C ALA A 63 -6.72 12.30 -3.19
N ILE A 64 -6.80 11.27 -4.03
CA ILE A 64 -6.52 9.89 -3.64
C ILE A 64 -5.01 9.63 -3.56
N ASN A 65 -4.56 9.16 -2.41
CA ASN A 65 -3.21 8.61 -2.18
C ASN A 65 -3.11 7.15 -2.62
N LYS A 66 -4.05 6.31 -2.16
CA LYS A 66 -4.05 4.88 -2.48
C LYS A 66 -5.44 4.25 -2.43
N ILE A 67 -5.56 3.14 -3.12
CA ILE A 67 -6.70 2.21 -3.03
C ILE A 67 -6.14 0.88 -2.55
N GLY A 68 -6.68 0.30 -1.52
CA GLY A 68 -6.21 -0.98 -0.96
C GLY A 68 -7.22 -1.56 0.05
N HIS A 69 -7.11 -2.78 0.48
CA HIS A 69 -5.91 -3.64 0.29
C HIS A 69 -6.32 -5.03 -0.27
N ALA A 70 -7.58 -5.21 -0.66
CA ALA A 70 -8.11 -6.49 -1.17
C ALA A 70 -8.58 -6.41 -2.64
N LEU A 71 -7.90 -5.61 -3.46
CA LEU A 71 -8.23 -5.50 -4.90
C LEU A 71 -8.11 -6.85 -5.62
N HIS A 72 -7.11 -7.65 -5.27
CA HIS A 72 -6.85 -8.98 -5.85
C HIS A 72 -7.98 -9.99 -5.60
N ASP A 73 -8.78 -9.80 -4.56
CA ASP A 73 -9.90 -10.68 -4.21
C ASP A 73 -11.25 -10.12 -4.68
N LEU A 74 -11.42 -8.79 -4.60
CA LEU A 74 -12.73 -8.17 -4.71
C LEU A 74 -12.99 -7.47 -6.05
N ASP A 75 -11.95 -7.16 -6.81
CA ASP A 75 -12.11 -6.54 -8.13
C ASP A 75 -11.69 -7.49 -9.25
N PRO A 76 -12.57 -7.81 -10.21
CA PRO A 76 -12.31 -8.83 -11.21
C PRO A 76 -11.13 -8.51 -12.14
N VAL A 77 -10.85 -7.24 -12.42
CA VAL A 77 -9.70 -6.83 -13.25
C VAL A 77 -8.39 -7.01 -12.50
N PHE A 78 -8.36 -6.67 -11.21
CA PHE A 78 -7.18 -6.88 -10.39
C PHE A 78 -6.99 -8.36 -10.03
N ALA A 79 -8.08 -9.10 -9.81
CA ALA A 79 -8.04 -10.55 -9.58
C ALA A 79 -7.43 -11.30 -10.76
N ASP A 80 -7.89 -11.03 -11.98
CA ASP A 80 -7.40 -11.67 -13.21
C ASP A 80 -5.89 -11.48 -13.39
N ILE A 81 -5.38 -10.29 -13.09
CA ILE A 81 -3.94 -10.00 -13.18
C ILE A 81 -3.17 -10.63 -12.03
N SER A 82 -3.68 -10.53 -10.82
CA SER A 82 -2.96 -11.00 -9.61
C SER A 82 -2.86 -12.51 -9.53
N HIS A 83 -3.84 -13.24 -10.06
CA HIS A 83 -3.90 -14.71 -10.07
C HIS A 83 -3.47 -15.33 -11.38
N ASN A 84 -2.77 -14.60 -12.25
CA ASN A 84 -2.33 -15.16 -13.53
C ASN A 84 -1.12 -16.09 -13.37
N ALA A 85 -0.93 -16.97 -14.37
CA ALA A 85 0.13 -17.96 -14.37
C ALA A 85 1.55 -17.37 -14.37
N ASP A 86 1.73 -16.15 -14.88
CA ASP A 86 3.04 -15.51 -14.95
C ASP A 86 3.50 -15.08 -13.54
N PHE A 87 2.62 -14.50 -12.73
CA PHE A 87 2.93 -14.17 -11.33
C PHE A 87 3.12 -15.41 -10.47
N GLU A 88 2.35 -16.47 -10.72
CA GLU A 88 2.59 -17.75 -10.05
C GLU A 88 3.98 -18.31 -10.41
N ALA A 89 4.33 -18.32 -11.68
CA ALA A 89 5.64 -18.79 -12.14
C ALA A 89 6.80 -17.96 -11.58
N LEU A 90 6.65 -16.62 -11.55
CA LEU A 90 7.64 -15.73 -10.93
C LEU A 90 7.80 -16.00 -9.44
N SER A 91 6.70 -16.16 -8.70
CA SER A 91 6.71 -16.46 -7.27
C SER A 91 7.44 -17.78 -6.98
N ARG A 92 7.12 -18.81 -7.74
CA ARG A 92 7.81 -20.11 -7.64
C ARG A 92 9.28 -20.01 -8.05
N GLY A 93 9.60 -19.22 -9.07
CA GLY A 93 10.96 -18.97 -9.56
C GLY A 93 11.87 -18.32 -8.53
N ILE A 94 11.33 -17.50 -7.61
CA ILE A 94 12.07 -16.90 -6.49
C ILE A 94 12.05 -17.77 -5.21
N GLY A 95 11.52 -18.99 -5.29
CA GLY A 95 11.60 -19.99 -4.23
C GLY A 95 10.37 -20.15 -3.35
N MET A 96 9.22 -19.54 -3.69
CA MET A 96 7.98 -19.76 -2.97
C MET A 96 7.33 -21.09 -3.40
N ALA A 97 7.19 -22.04 -2.48
CA ALA A 97 6.57 -23.33 -2.78
C ALA A 97 5.05 -23.20 -2.96
N ASP A 98 4.40 -22.41 -2.11
CA ASP A 98 2.95 -22.20 -2.10
C ASP A 98 2.67 -20.71 -1.81
N PRO A 99 2.77 -19.85 -2.85
CA PRO A 99 2.58 -18.41 -2.67
C PRO A 99 1.12 -18.07 -2.38
N LEU A 100 0.90 -17.20 -1.39
CA LEU A 100 -0.39 -16.66 -1.03
C LEU A 100 -0.41 -15.15 -1.26
N LEU A 101 -1.47 -14.64 -1.89
CA LEU A 101 -1.71 -13.21 -2.01
C LEU A 101 -2.29 -12.67 -0.71
N LEU A 102 -1.60 -11.73 -0.09
CA LEU A 102 -2.01 -11.14 1.18
C LEU A 102 -2.60 -9.74 1.02
N GLN A 103 -2.11 -8.99 0.04
CA GLN A 103 -2.44 -7.59 -0.10
C GLN A 103 -2.21 -7.11 -1.54
N SER A 104 -3.02 -6.18 -1.98
CA SER A 104 -2.83 -5.44 -3.22
C SER A 104 -3.21 -3.97 -3.06
N MET A 105 -2.44 -3.10 -3.68
CA MET A 105 -2.68 -1.65 -3.65
C MET A 105 -2.49 -1.02 -5.03
N VAL A 106 -3.27 0.01 -5.30
CA VAL A 106 -2.91 1.03 -6.28
C VAL A 106 -2.43 2.25 -5.50
N ILE A 107 -1.22 2.71 -5.78
CA ILE A 107 -0.64 3.92 -5.18
C ILE A 107 -0.64 5.00 -6.24
N CYS A 108 -1.30 6.12 -5.94
CA CYS A 108 -1.33 7.30 -6.79
C CYS A 108 -0.18 8.24 -6.42
N LYS A 109 0.52 8.76 -7.42
CA LYS A 109 1.55 9.78 -7.23
C LYS A 109 1.01 11.12 -7.67
N GLN A 110 0.29 11.77 -6.76
CA GLN A 110 -0.39 13.02 -7.06
C GLN A 110 0.62 14.17 -7.28
N PRO A 111 0.49 14.97 -8.36
CA PRO A 111 1.38 16.09 -8.59
C PRO A 111 1.23 17.14 -7.48
N TYR A 112 2.36 17.62 -6.97
CA TYR A 112 2.52 18.70 -5.98
C TYR A 112 2.06 18.40 -4.55
N ILE A 113 1.21 17.40 -4.31
CA ILE A 113 0.67 17.07 -2.99
C ILE A 113 0.97 15.62 -2.57
N GLY A 114 1.58 14.83 -3.45
CA GLY A 114 1.90 13.44 -3.15
C GLY A 114 2.80 13.32 -1.93
N GLY A 115 2.33 12.66 -0.89
CA GLY A 115 3.08 12.43 0.34
C GLY A 115 4.30 11.56 0.10
N GLU A 116 5.40 11.89 0.78
CA GLU A 116 6.61 11.06 0.78
C GLU A 116 6.34 9.72 1.46
N VAL A 117 6.79 8.64 0.84
CA VAL A 117 6.81 7.31 1.45
C VAL A 117 8.23 6.99 1.86
N ASN A 118 8.48 6.95 3.17
CA ASN A 118 9.78 6.63 3.73
C ASN A 118 10.25 5.22 3.32
N THR A 119 11.55 5.06 3.16
CA THR A 119 12.16 3.75 2.89
C THR A 119 11.82 2.76 4.00
N HIS A 120 11.25 1.63 3.66
CA HIS A 120 10.83 0.57 4.58
C HIS A 120 11.01 -0.81 3.96
N GLN A 121 10.82 -1.83 4.76
CA GLN A 121 10.71 -3.23 4.32
C GLN A 121 9.23 -3.62 4.49
N ASP A 122 8.61 -4.25 3.49
CA ASP A 122 7.20 -4.66 3.55
C ASP A 122 6.93 -5.65 4.70
N SER A 123 7.89 -6.53 4.99
CA SER A 123 7.86 -7.44 6.14
C SER A 123 7.71 -6.72 7.49
N THR A 124 8.00 -5.42 7.56
CA THR A 124 7.72 -4.59 8.74
C THR A 124 6.23 -4.61 9.09
N PHE A 125 5.37 -4.57 8.09
CA PHE A 125 3.91 -4.50 8.23
C PHE A 125 3.25 -5.85 8.00
N ILE A 126 3.80 -6.66 7.08
CA ILE A 126 3.28 -7.98 6.70
C ILE A 126 4.33 -9.02 7.10
N TYR A 127 4.41 -9.30 8.40
CA TYR A 127 5.39 -10.26 8.92
C TYR A 127 4.88 -11.69 8.82
N THR A 128 5.75 -12.59 8.36
CA THR A 128 5.53 -14.04 8.32
C THR A 128 6.66 -14.77 9.05
N GLU A 129 6.41 -15.98 9.52
CA GLU A 129 7.41 -16.85 10.12
C GLU A 129 7.42 -18.21 9.38
N PRO A 130 8.46 -18.54 8.61
CA PRO A 130 9.64 -17.71 8.32
C PRO A 130 9.30 -16.43 7.52
N GLU A 131 10.26 -15.48 7.50
CA GLU A 131 10.09 -14.22 6.75
C GLU A 131 10.13 -14.49 5.24
N THR A 132 8.98 -14.43 4.58
CA THR A 132 8.79 -14.76 3.15
C THR A 132 7.99 -13.71 2.39
N CYS A 133 7.73 -12.54 3.01
CA CYS A 133 7.00 -11.46 2.35
C CYS A 133 7.76 -10.95 1.13
N THR A 134 7.11 -10.95 -0.03
CA THR A 134 7.66 -10.44 -1.29
C THR A 134 6.61 -9.59 -1.98
N GLY A 135 7.00 -8.40 -2.44
CA GLY A 135 6.15 -7.50 -3.20
C GLY A 135 6.46 -7.54 -4.70
N PHE A 136 5.42 -7.55 -5.53
CA PHE A 136 5.54 -7.26 -6.96
C PHE A 136 5.07 -5.82 -7.20
N TRP A 137 5.95 -4.98 -7.70
CA TRP A 137 5.62 -3.62 -8.07
C TRP A 137 5.48 -3.49 -9.58
N LEU A 138 4.36 -2.91 -10.02
CA LEU A 138 4.04 -2.71 -11.43
C LEU A 138 3.80 -1.23 -11.69
N ALA A 139 4.53 -0.66 -12.65
CA ALA A 139 4.23 0.68 -13.16
C ALA A 139 2.98 0.63 -14.03
N LEU A 140 1.95 1.41 -13.71
CA LEU A 140 0.73 1.53 -14.52
C LEU A 140 0.84 2.64 -15.59
N GLU A 141 1.89 3.43 -15.51
CA GLU A 141 2.31 4.46 -16.47
C GLU A 141 3.83 4.65 -16.37
N ASP A 142 4.42 5.43 -17.25
CA ASP A 142 5.85 5.72 -17.19
C ASP A 142 6.24 6.31 -15.84
N ALA A 143 7.16 5.64 -15.15
CA ALA A 143 7.61 6.03 -13.83
C ALA A 143 9.02 6.65 -13.94
N THR A 144 9.11 7.94 -13.67
CA THR A 144 10.34 8.73 -13.74
C THR A 144 10.64 9.40 -12.39
N ILE A 145 11.85 9.94 -12.24
CA ILE A 145 12.23 10.67 -11.03
C ILE A 145 11.31 11.89 -10.84
N GLU A 146 10.92 12.54 -11.92
CA GLU A 146 10.11 13.75 -11.91
C GLU A 146 8.66 13.50 -11.49
N ASN A 147 8.14 12.28 -11.75
CA ASN A 147 6.76 11.93 -11.38
C ASN A 147 6.65 10.98 -10.18
N GLY A 148 7.73 10.84 -9.41
CA GLY A 148 7.71 10.13 -8.14
C GLY A 148 7.83 8.60 -8.26
N CYS A 149 8.71 8.11 -9.13
CA CYS A 149 8.98 6.67 -9.22
C CYS A 149 9.42 6.08 -7.88
N MET A 150 9.31 4.75 -7.77
CA MET A 150 9.81 4.02 -6.60
C MET A 150 11.35 4.05 -6.56
N TRP A 151 11.88 4.17 -5.35
CA TRP A 151 13.30 4.00 -5.05
C TRP A 151 13.50 2.68 -4.30
N ALA A 152 14.54 1.96 -4.66
CA ALA A 152 14.89 0.71 -4.00
C ALA A 152 16.35 0.72 -3.56
N ALA A 153 16.62 0.15 -2.38
CA ALA A 153 17.96 -0.13 -1.88
C ALA A 153 18.34 -1.58 -2.23
N PRO A 154 19.14 -1.83 -3.29
CA PRO A 154 19.49 -3.18 -3.70
C PRO A 154 20.15 -3.96 -2.54
N GLY A 155 19.65 -5.16 -2.27
CA GLY A 155 20.17 -6.00 -1.19
C GLY A 155 19.73 -5.61 0.22
N GLY A 156 18.89 -4.59 0.39
CA GLY A 156 18.40 -4.14 1.70
C GLY A 156 17.68 -5.23 2.51
N HIS A 157 17.04 -6.18 1.82
CA HIS A 157 16.40 -7.35 2.44
C HIS A 157 17.40 -8.32 3.08
N LYS A 158 18.68 -8.31 2.68
CA LYS A 158 19.71 -9.22 3.19
C LYS A 158 20.26 -8.83 4.57
N ALA A 159 19.97 -7.62 5.01
CA ALA A 159 20.42 -7.11 6.31
C ALA A 159 19.50 -7.49 7.48
N GLY A 160 18.51 -8.36 7.23
CA GLY A 160 17.45 -8.70 8.17
C GLY A 160 16.41 -7.62 8.35
N LEU A 161 15.33 -7.96 9.03
CA LEU A 161 14.24 -7.05 9.32
C LEU A 161 14.63 -6.06 10.40
N ARG A 162 14.40 -4.77 10.16
CA ARG A 162 14.81 -3.69 11.08
C ARG A 162 13.71 -3.25 12.03
N GLN A 163 12.47 -3.33 11.61
CA GLN A 163 11.33 -2.89 12.37
C GLN A 163 10.15 -3.85 12.18
N ARG A 164 9.26 -3.90 13.17
CA ARG A 164 7.99 -4.61 13.08
C ARG A 164 6.86 -3.74 13.58
N PHE A 165 5.75 -3.75 12.84
CA PHE A 165 4.51 -3.15 13.25
C PHE A 165 3.66 -4.22 13.92
N VAL A 166 3.52 -4.13 15.24
CA VAL A 166 2.92 -5.19 16.06
C VAL A 166 1.68 -4.71 16.80
N ARG A 167 0.78 -5.64 17.09
CA ARG A 167 -0.39 -5.36 17.91
C ARG A 167 0.04 -5.05 19.35
N ASN A 168 -0.59 -4.02 19.95
CA ASN A 168 -0.33 -3.58 21.32
C ASN A 168 -1.66 -3.18 21.99
N GLY A 169 -2.26 -4.13 22.73
CA GLY A 169 -3.63 -3.97 23.22
C GLY A 169 -4.62 -3.81 22.06
N ASP A 170 -5.42 -2.76 22.10
CA ASP A 170 -6.40 -2.44 21.06
C ASP A 170 -5.78 -1.65 19.87
N GLY A 171 -4.49 -1.32 19.94
CA GLY A 171 -3.78 -0.54 18.94
C GLY A 171 -2.60 -1.28 18.31
N MET A 172 -1.81 -0.52 17.56
CA MET A 172 -0.60 -0.98 16.90
C MET A 172 0.59 -0.12 17.34
N LYS A 173 1.79 -0.69 17.37
CA LYS A 173 3.03 0.06 17.58
C LYS A 173 4.16 -0.43 16.69
N MET A 174 5.08 0.47 16.38
CA MET A 174 6.34 0.13 15.75
C MET A 174 7.36 -0.29 16.81
N ILE A 175 8.03 -1.40 16.60
CA ILE A 175 9.19 -1.82 17.38
C ILE A 175 10.43 -1.86 16.49
N THR A 176 11.56 -1.38 17.01
CA THR A 176 12.86 -1.53 16.35
C THR A 176 13.48 -2.85 16.81
N LEU A 177 13.96 -3.63 15.87
CA LEU A 177 14.66 -4.88 16.13
C LEU A 177 16.16 -4.59 16.28
N GLU A 178 16.83 -5.31 17.17
CA GLU A 178 18.27 -5.26 17.25
C GLU A 178 18.88 -5.85 15.97
N ALA A 179 19.92 -5.21 15.45
CA ALA A 179 20.63 -5.73 14.29
C ALA A 179 21.17 -7.13 14.62
N VAL A 180 20.86 -8.11 13.80
CA VAL A 180 21.48 -9.43 13.88
C VAL A 180 22.94 -9.23 13.50
N SER A 181 23.84 -9.38 14.46
CA SER A 181 25.29 -9.26 14.30
C SER A 181 25.89 -10.41 13.50
#